data_4bbdeba37503386fe8274de488aec564
#
_entry.id   4bbdeba37503386fe8274de488aec564
#
_cell.length_a   1.000
_cell.length_b   1.000
_cell.length_c   1.000
_cell.angle_alpha   90.00
_cell.angle_beta   90.00
_cell.angle_gamma   90.00
#
_symmetry.space_group_name_H-M   'P 1'
#
loop_
_entity.id
_entity.type
_entity.pdbx_description
1 polymer ?
#
loop_
_entity_poly.entity_id
_entity_poly.type
_entity_poly.pdbx_seq_one_letter_code
_entity_poly.pdbx_strand_id
1 'polypeptide(L)'
;MLLLLGRTFDAKGMSDMAIKQLSDANSELTVMDKTKKEVLYELGLIHDKVASKDDALNCFKQIYEVDYGYRDVAHRVESSYSS
;
A
#
# COMPACT_ATOMS: atom_id res chain seq x y z
N MET A 1 -22.91 -8.36 2.59
CA MET A 1 -21.84 -8.91 2.88
C MET A 1 -20.76 -9.11 1.88
N LEU A 2 -20.37 -8.00 1.36
CA LEU A 2 -19.28 -8.00 0.39
C LEU A 2 -18.00 -8.56 0.97
N LEU A 3 -17.80 -8.37 2.28
CA LEU A 3 -16.59 -8.87 2.92
C LEU A 3 -16.50 -10.38 2.90
N LEU A 4 -17.64 -11.03 3.12
CA LEU A 4 -17.66 -12.48 3.06
C LEU A 4 -17.42 -13.00 1.67
N LEU A 5 -18.06 -12.37 0.69
CA LEU A 5 -17.83 -12.73 -0.70
C LEU A 5 -16.38 -12.56 -1.08
N GLY A 6 -15.79 -11.46 -0.62
CA GLY A 6 -14.37 -11.20 -0.89
C GLY A 6 -13.48 -12.29 -0.36
N ARG A 7 -13.82 -12.88 0.77
CA ARG A 7 -13.00 -13.94 1.34
C ARG A 7 -13.09 -15.25 0.57
N THR A 8 -14.20 -15.47 -0.11
CA THR A 8 -14.37 -16.70 -0.87
C THR A 8 -13.81 -16.59 -2.27
N PHE A 9 -13.48 -15.38 -2.72
CA PHE A 9 -12.88 -15.20 -4.01
C PHE A 9 -11.40 -15.54 -3.97
N ASP A 10 -10.85 -15.73 -5.17
CA ASP A 10 -9.42 -15.88 -5.31
C ASP A 10 -8.73 -14.67 -4.70
N ALA A 11 -7.80 -14.91 -3.79
CA ALA A 11 -7.10 -13.85 -3.10
C ALA A 11 -6.38 -12.91 -4.08
N LYS A 12 -5.90 -13.46 -5.18
CA LYS A 12 -5.20 -12.66 -6.18
C LYS A 12 -6.15 -11.68 -6.85
N GLY A 13 -7.35 -12.13 -7.21
CA GLY A 13 -8.34 -11.25 -7.81
C GLY A 13 -8.77 -10.15 -6.88
N MET A 14 -8.92 -10.48 -5.59
CA MET A 14 -9.28 -9.48 -4.59
C MET A 14 -8.18 -8.43 -4.43
N SER A 15 -6.93 -8.86 -4.47
CA SER A 15 -5.82 -7.93 -4.36
C SER A 15 -5.77 -6.97 -5.55
N ASP A 16 -6.01 -7.48 -6.74
CA ASP A 16 -6.02 -6.63 -7.94
C ASP A 16 -7.08 -5.55 -7.85
N MET A 17 -8.28 -5.93 -7.39
CA MET A 17 -9.36 -4.95 -7.22
C MET A 17 -9.02 -3.92 -6.16
N ALA A 18 -8.47 -4.37 -5.05
CA ALA A 18 -8.07 -3.46 -3.97
C ALA A 18 -7.02 -2.48 -4.44
N ILE A 19 -6.04 -2.97 -5.19
CA ILE A 19 -4.98 -2.12 -5.73
C ILE A 19 -5.58 -1.05 -6.62
N LYS A 20 -6.49 -1.42 -7.50
CA LYS A 20 -7.11 -0.47 -8.40
C LYS A 20 -7.87 0.60 -7.64
N GLN A 21 -8.69 0.20 -6.67
CA GLN A 21 -9.48 1.14 -5.90
C GLN A 21 -8.60 2.09 -5.09
N LEU A 22 -7.58 1.54 -4.45
CA LEU A 22 -6.68 2.36 -3.66
C LEU A 22 -5.83 3.28 -4.53
N SER A 23 -5.42 2.80 -5.70
CA SER A 23 -4.66 3.64 -6.64
C SER A 23 -5.51 4.80 -7.15
N ASP A 24 -6.78 4.53 -7.44
CA ASP A 24 -7.70 5.59 -7.88
C ASP A 24 -7.88 6.62 -6.76
N ALA A 25 -8.09 6.15 -5.53
CA ALA A 25 -8.22 7.04 -4.39
C ALA A 25 -6.97 7.88 -4.19
N ASN A 26 -5.80 7.25 -4.31
CA ASN A 26 -4.53 7.93 -4.14
C ASN A 26 -4.34 9.03 -5.18
N SER A 27 -4.72 8.77 -6.42
CA SER A 27 -4.55 9.76 -7.48
C SER A 27 -5.46 10.96 -7.30
N GLU A 28 -6.57 10.81 -6.56
CA GLU A 28 -7.44 11.94 -6.24
C GLU A 28 -6.96 12.76 -5.05
N LEU A 29 -6.08 12.17 -4.24
CA LEU A 29 -5.54 12.86 -3.06
C LEU A 29 -4.27 13.60 -3.46
N THR A 30 -4.35 14.92 -3.48
CA THR A 30 -3.22 15.74 -3.94
C THR A 30 -2.32 16.19 -2.80
N VAL A 31 -2.80 16.10 -1.57
CA VAL A 31 -2.03 16.53 -0.40
C VAL A 31 -1.63 15.30 0.40
N MET A 32 -0.37 15.24 0.80
CA MET A 32 0.13 14.12 1.60
C MET A 32 -0.29 14.33 3.05
N ASP A 33 -1.55 14.05 3.32
CA ASP A 33 -2.10 14.12 4.67
C ASP A 33 -2.26 12.71 5.24
N LYS A 34 -2.92 12.61 6.39
CA LYS A 34 -3.12 11.33 7.04
C LYS A 34 -3.84 10.33 6.15
N THR A 35 -4.85 10.80 5.43
CA THR A 35 -5.65 9.92 4.57
C THR A 35 -4.80 9.36 3.45
N LYS A 36 -4.02 10.21 2.79
CA LYS A 36 -3.17 9.75 1.70
C LYS A 36 -2.11 8.76 2.20
N LYS A 37 -1.54 9.03 3.36
CA LYS A 37 -0.57 8.12 3.96
C LYS A 37 -1.19 6.75 4.25
N GLU A 38 -2.40 6.73 4.75
CA GLU A 38 -3.09 5.46 5.00
C GLU A 38 -3.34 4.70 3.71
N VAL A 39 -3.78 5.39 2.66
CA VAL A 39 -4.02 4.75 1.37
C VAL A 39 -2.73 4.17 0.81
N LEU A 40 -1.65 4.94 0.87
CA LEU A 40 -0.35 4.46 0.39
C LEU A 40 0.14 3.26 1.20
N TYR A 41 -0.07 3.29 2.50
CA TYR A 41 0.35 2.20 3.35
C TYR A 41 -0.41 0.92 3.01
N GLU A 42 -1.71 1.01 2.86
CA GLU A 42 -2.52 -0.14 2.48
C GLU A 42 -2.12 -0.68 1.10
N LEU A 43 -1.90 0.23 0.15
CA LEU A 43 -1.42 -0.16 -1.17
C LEU A 43 -0.11 -0.92 -1.08
N GLY A 44 0.81 -0.39 -0.27
CA GLY A 44 2.10 -1.04 -0.10
C GLY A 44 1.97 -2.44 0.46
N LEU A 45 1.09 -2.61 1.45
CA LEU A 45 0.88 -3.93 2.03
C LEU A 45 0.32 -4.92 1.02
N ILE A 46 -0.59 -4.47 0.17
CA ILE A 46 -1.19 -5.34 -0.83
C ILE A 46 -0.18 -5.69 -1.91
N HIS A 47 0.59 -4.72 -2.37
CA HIS A 47 1.65 -4.99 -3.35
C HIS A 47 2.65 -6.00 -2.80
N ASP A 48 2.98 -5.88 -1.53
CA ASP A 48 3.91 -6.81 -0.90
C ASP A 48 3.32 -8.22 -0.88
N LYS A 49 2.03 -8.32 -0.64
CA LYS A 49 1.34 -9.60 -0.62
C LYS A 49 1.37 -10.31 -1.97
N VAL A 50 1.23 -9.55 -3.05
CA VAL A 50 1.22 -10.12 -4.39
C VAL A 50 2.62 -10.15 -5.01
N ALA A 51 3.63 -9.99 -4.19
CA ALA A 51 5.05 -10.06 -4.60
C ALA A 51 5.48 -8.94 -5.54
N SER A 52 4.75 -7.82 -5.54
CA SER A 52 5.15 -6.63 -6.29
C SER A 52 5.99 -5.73 -5.39
N LYS A 53 7.18 -6.19 -5.04
CA LYS A 53 8.00 -5.52 -4.05
C LYS A 53 8.44 -4.12 -4.47
N ASP A 54 8.67 -3.91 -5.75
CA ASP A 54 9.06 -2.59 -6.25
C ASP A 54 7.92 -1.60 -6.04
N ASP A 55 6.69 -2.02 -6.34
CA ASP A 55 5.53 -1.16 -6.14
C ASP A 55 5.27 -0.91 -4.66
N ALA A 56 5.42 -1.95 -3.85
CA ALA A 56 5.26 -1.81 -2.40
C ALA A 56 6.26 -0.81 -1.85
N LEU A 57 7.52 -0.97 -2.24
CA LEU A 57 8.57 -0.08 -1.78
C LEU A 57 8.30 1.36 -2.20
N ASN A 58 7.82 1.54 -3.42
CA ASN A 58 7.49 2.86 -3.93
C ASN A 58 6.45 3.56 -3.05
N CYS A 59 5.41 2.82 -2.66
CA CYS A 59 4.38 3.35 -1.78
C CYS A 59 4.96 3.74 -0.41
N PHE A 60 5.77 2.86 0.15
CA PHE A 60 6.35 3.12 1.47
C PHE A 60 7.36 4.27 1.42
N LYS A 61 8.10 4.39 0.33
CA LYS A 61 9.05 5.49 0.17
C LYS A 61 8.36 6.84 0.13
N GLN A 62 7.22 6.93 -0.51
CA GLN A 62 6.48 8.18 -0.56
C GLN A 62 6.08 8.64 0.82
N ILE A 63 5.66 7.70 1.67
CA ILE A 63 5.33 8.02 3.05
C ILE A 63 6.60 8.38 3.82
N TYR A 64 7.64 7.59 3.64
CA TYR A 64 8.91 7.77 4.33
C TYR A 64 9.49 9.17 4.14
N GLU A 65 9.37 9.69 2.92
CA GLU A 65 9.92 11.01 2.60
C GLU A 65 9.24 12.15 3.33
N VAL A 66 7.97 11.99 3.67
CA VAL A 66 7.23 13.05 4.35
C VAL A 66 7.01 12.75 5.84
N ASP A 67 7.03 11.48 6.21
CA ASP A 67 6.78 11.08 7.60
C ASP A 67 7.44 9.73 7.84
N TYR A 68 8.75 9.75 8.04
CA TYR A 68 9.50 8.51 8.20
C TYR A 68 9.11 7.73 9.46
N GLY A 69 8.45 8.39 10.40
CA GLY A 69 7.98 7.73 11.61
C GLY A 69 6.59 7.12 11.49
N TYR A 70 5.99 7.17 10.30
CA TYR A 70 4.67 6.61 10.11
C TYR A 70 4.73 5.09 10.16
N ARG A 71 4.08 4.51 11.18
CA ARG A 71 4.04 3.06 11.38
C ARG A 71 5.45 2.47 11.21
N ASP A 72 5.59 1.44 10.40
CA ASP A 72 6.88 0.77 10.21
C ASP A 72 7.48 1.03 8.84
N VAL A 73 7.09 2.15 8.19
CA VAL A 73 7.60 2.43 6.84
C VAL A 73 9.12 2.58 6.83
N ALA A 74 9.69 3.21 7.87
CA ALA A 74 11.13 3.36 7.94
C ALA A 74 11.83 2.01 7.95
N HIS A 75 11.32 1.09 8.75
CA HIS A 75 11.87 -0.26 8.82
C HIS A 75 11.76 -0.96 7.47
N ARG A 76 10.61 -0.85 6.83
CA ARG A 76 10.39 -1.51 5.54
C ARG A 76 11.28 -0.95 4.45
N VAL A 77 11.40 0.38 4.39
CA VAL A 77 12.24 1.02 3.38
C VAL A 77 13.71 0.70 3.63
N GLU A 78 14.15 0.83 4.86
CA GLU A 78 15.55 0.60 5.21
C GLU A 78 15.95 -0.86 5.04
N SER A 79 15.04 -1.79 5.34
CA SER A 79 15.31 -3.21 5.13
C SER A 79 15.53 -3.54 3.67
N SER A 80 14.83 -2.84 2.77
CA SER A 80 15.00 -3.09 1.36
C SER A 80 16.37 -2.70 0.85
N TYR A 81 17.00 -1.70 1.49
CA TYR A 81 18.34 -1.29 1.11
C TYR A 81 19.41 -2.24 1.66
N SER A 82 19.10 -2.93 2.75
CA SER A 82 20.07 -3.81 3.39
C SER A 82 20.10 -5.20 2.78
N SER A 83 19.08 -5.55 2.03
CA SER A 83 19.06 -6.87 1.43
C SER A 83 19.53 -6.83 -0.01
#